data_e2fed108b5ffeae3c44a072f99f824da
#
_entry.id   e2fed108b5ffeae3c44a072f99f824da
#
_cell.length_a   1.000
_cell.length_b   1.000
_cell.length_c   1.000
_cell.angle_alpha   90.00
_cell.angle_beta   90.00
_cell.angle_gamma   90.00
#
_symmetry.space_group_name_H-M   'P 1'
#
loop_
_entity.id
_entity.type
_entity.pdbx_description
1 polymer ?
#
loop_
_entity_poly.entity_id
_entity_poly.type
_entity_poly.pdbx_seq_one_letter_code
_entity_poly.pdbx_strand_id
1 'polypeptide(L)'
;MRRVLILGSTGSIGTQALDVIRRNPDRFEVVGLAAGSNRDALAAQADEFGVESTALGAADAQRLVHDVEADVVLNGITGSVGLGPTLAALETGATLALANKESLIVGGELVTSRARPGQIVPVDSEHSAIAQALRAGEKGEVRRLVVTASGGPFRGRSRAELAGVTPREALAHPTWNMGIVVTTNSATLVNKGLEVIEAHLLFGVPYDRIDVVVHPQSIVHSMVEFVDGSTIAQASPPDMRLPISLGLDWPRRVAGVGTPLDFTKAGQWTFEPVDEDAFPALALAKRVGRAGGTFPAVFNAANEQAVAAFHAGRLGFLGIVDTIERVVDQHEPPDTLDLHTLAEAERWAREHADAVIAARSV
;
A
#
# COMPACT_ATOMS: atom_id res chain seq x y z
N MET A 1 -27.96 -2.47 3.95
CA MET A 1 -26.92 -1.53 4.35
C MET A 1 -25.70 -2.36 4.72
N ARG A 2 -24.46 -1.99 4.35
CA ARG A 2 -23.25 -2.70 4.75
C ARG A 2 -22.69 -2.12 6.04
N ARG A 3 -22.40 -2.97 7.02
CA ARG A 3 -21.78 -2.58 8.29
C ARG A 3 -20.27 -2.50 8.11
N VAL A 4 -19.71 -1.33 8.35
CA VAL A 4 -18.31 -1.02 8.09
C VAL A 4 -17.58 -0.72 9.40
N LEU A 5 -16.52 -1.48 9.67
CA LEU A 5 -15.56 -1.20 10.73
C LEU A 5 -14.32 -0.52 10.10
N ILE A 6 -13.90 0.62 10.63
CA ILE A 6 -12.77 1.40 10.07
C ILE A 6 -11.62 1.42 11.05
N LEU A 7 -10.50 0.82 10.67
CA LEU A 7 -9.24 0.84 11.40
C LEU A 7 -8.33 1.91 10.80
N GLY A 8 -7.86 2.85 11.63
CA GLY A 8 -7.15 4.04 11.19
C GLY A 8 -8.08 5.16 10.72
N SER A 9 -9.24 5.32 11.36
CA SER A 9 -10.33 6.24 10.97
C SER A 9 -9.90 7.71 10.91
N THR A 10 -8.95 8.13 11.72
CA THR A 10 -8.43 9.52 11.77
C THR A 10 -7.30 9.78 10.77
N GLY A 11 -6.83 8.75 10.06
CA GLY A 11 -5.84 8.86 8.99
C GLY A 11 -6.45 9.29 7.65
N SER A 12 -5.58 9.48 6.63
CA SER A 12 -6.01 9.94 5.30
C SER A 12 -7.04 9.02 4.65
N ILE A 13 -6.86 7.70 4.72
CA ILE A 13 -7.80 6.73 4.15
C ILE A 13 -9.11 6.70 4.96
N GLY A 14 -9.00 6.66 6.29
CA GLY A 14 -10.17 6.59 7.17
C GLY A 14 -11.08 7.81 7.04
N THR A 15 -10.53 9.01 7.00
CA THR A 15 -11.32 10.25 6.84
C THR A 15 -12.02 10.31 5.47
N GLN A 16 -11.37 9.84 4.40
CA GLN A 16 -11.99 9.74 3.08
C GLN A 16 -13.06 8.63 3.02
N ALA A 17 -12.87 7.52 3.74
CA ALA A 17 -13.91 6.50 3.87
C ALA A 17 -15.15 7.03 4.58
N LEU A 18 -14.98 7.77 5.66
CA LEU A 18 -16.07 8.44 6.36
C LEU A 18 -16.78 9.48 5.47
N ASP A 19 -16.04 10.22 4.62
CA ASP A 19 -16.66 11.12 3.63
C ASP A 19 -17.52 10.35 2.62
N VAL A 20 -17.05 9.21 2.12
CA VAL A 20 -17.83 8.33 1.22
C VAL A 20 -19.10 7.83 1.92
N ILE A 21 -19.00 7.36 3.16
CA ILE A 21 -20.12 6.81 3.93
C ILE A 21 -21.15 7.91 4.24
N ARG A 22 -20.71 9.09 4.68
CA ARG A 22 -21.56 10.26 4.96
C ARG A 22 -22.43 10.66 3.76
N ARG A 23 -21.89 10.54 2.56
CA ARG A 23 -22.62 10.85 1.31
C ARG A 23 -23.53 9.71 0.83
N ASN A 24 -23.42 8.52 1.44
CA ASN A 24 -24.17 7.33 1.03
C ASN A 24 -24.77 6.59 2.24
N PRO A 25 -25.58 7.27 3.08
CA PRO A 25 -26.10 6.70 4.33
C PRO A 25 -27.03 5.51 4.12
N ASP A 26 -27.68 5.42 2.96
CA ASP A 26 -28.56 4.29 2.62
C ASP A 26 -27.78 3.00 2.27
N ARG A 27 -26.46 3.10 2.02
CA ARG A 27 -25.61 1.99 1.61
C ARG A 27 -24.74 1.46 2.73
N PHE A 28 -24.28 2.34 3.63
CA PHE A 28 -23.27 2.04 4.63
C PHE A 28 -23.67 2.47 6.02
N GLU A 29 -23.24 1.71 7.00
CA GLU A 29 -23.37 1.99 8.43
C GLU A 29 -21.99 1.83 9.06
N VAL A 30 -21.52 2.79 9.83
CA VAL A 30 -20.27 2.67 10.60
C VAL A 30 -20.62 1.98 11.92
N VAL A 31 -20.04 0.80 12.15
CA VAL A 31 -20.29 0.00 13.37
C VAL A 31 -19.13 0.03 14.36
N GLY A 32 -17.98 0.51 13.96
CA GLY A 32 -16.81 0.66 14.84
C GLY A 32 -15.72 1.50 14.21
N LEU A 33 -14.95 2.17 15.06
CA LEU A 33 -13.87 3.07 14.68
C LEU A 33 -12.61 2.79 15.51
N ALA A 34 -11.45 2.71 14.86
CA ALA A 34 -10.18 2.67 15.57
C ALA A 34 -9.21 3.74 15.03
N ALA A 35 -8.45 4.34 15.94
CA ALA A 35 -7.40 5.30 15.62
C ALA A 35 -6.07 4.91 16.28
N GLY A 36 -4.95 5.48 15.79
CA GLY A 36 -3.63 5.27 16.39
C GLY A 36 -3.52 5.94 17.76
N SER A 37 -3.41 7.26 17.79
CA SER A 37 -3.22 8.05 19.02
C SER A 37 -4.14 9.27 19.12
N ASN A 38 -4.83 9.66 18.05
CA ASN A 38 -5.66 10.87 18.01
C ASN A 38 -7.05 10.59 18.62
N ARG A 39 -7.10 10.64 19.96
CA ARG A 39 -8.30 10.38 20.75
C ARG A 39 -9.43 11.39 20.47
N ASP A 40 -9.08 12.67 20.34
CA ASP A 40 -10.09 13.73 20.18
C ASP A 40 -10.79 13.62 18.81
N ALA A 41 -10.02 13.37 17.76
CA ALA A 41 -10.61 13.14 16.44
C ALA A 41 -11.43 11.86 16.39
N LEU A 42 -11.00 10.79 17.07
CA LEU A 42 -11.77 9.55 17.19
C LEU A 42 -13.11 9.77 17.89
N ALA A 43 -13.11 10.48 19.00
CA ALA A 43 -14.34 10.82 19.74
C ALA A 43 -15.31 11.64 18.88
N ALA A 44 -14.81 12.67 18.18
CA ALA A 44 -15.64 13.48 17.28
C ALA A 44 -16.25 12.67 16.14
N GLN A 45 -15.49 11.71 15.57
CA GLN A 45 -16.01 10.79 14.55
C GLN A 45 -17.06 9.83 15.12
N ALA A 46 -16.83 9.30 16.32
CA ALA A 46 -17.76 8.42 17.01
C ALA A 46 -19.12 9.13 17.28
N ASP A 47 -19.05 10.37 17.78
CA ASP A 47 -20.24 11.19 18.01
C ASP A 47 -20.99 11.48 16.70
N GLU A 48 -20.28 11.85 15.64
CA GLU A 48 -20.86 12.17 14.33
C GLU A 48 -21.63 10.99 13.72
N PHE A 49 -21.05 9.77 13.82
CA PHE A 49 -21.64 8.57 13.21
C PHE A 49 -22.47 7.73 14.18
N GLY A 50 -22.62 8.14 15.44
CA GLY A 50 -23.37 7.42 16.46
C GLY A 50 -22.74 6.07 16.83
N VAL A 51 -21.40 5.99 16.83
CA VAL A 51 -20.64 4.74 17.06
C VAL A 51 -20.19 4.66 18.51
N GLU A 52 -20.60 3.61 19.23
CA GLU A 52 -20.17 3.34 20.61
C GLU A 52 -18.86 2.54 20.65
N SER A 53 -18.63 1.69 19.67
CA SER A 53 -17.49 0.76 19.61
C SER A 53 -16.24 1.45 19.05
N THR A 54 -15.33 1.85 19.93
CA THR A 54 -14.10 2.54 19.53
C THR A 54 -12.85 1.90 20.13
N ALA A 55 -11.70 2.02 19.44
CA ALA A 55 -10.42 1.52 19.92
C ALA A 55 -9.28 2.50 19.65
N LEU A 56 -8.24 2.45 20.49
CA LEU A 56 -7.04 3.27 20.34
C LEU A 56 -5.78 2.40 20.35
N GLY A 57 -5.02 2.47 19.26
CA GLY A 57 -3.84 1.63 19.03
C GLY A 57 -4.16 0.30 18.34
N ALA A 58 -3.13 -0.35 17.75
CA ALA A 58 -3.30 -1.54 16.92
C ALA A 58 -3.81 -2.76 17.69
N ALA A 59 -3.35 -2.95 18.94
CA ALA A 59 -3.77 -4.10 19.77
C ALA A 59 -5.26 -4.02 20.15
N ASP A 60 -5.75 -2.82 20.48
CA ASP A 60 -7.17 -2.59 20.78
C ASP A 60 -8.00 -2.68 19.50
N ALA A 61 -7.49 -2.18 18.37
CA ALA A 61 -8.12 -2.32 17.07
C ALA A 61 -8.30 -3.81 16.68
N GLN A 62 -7.31 -4.66 16.97
CA GLN A 62 -7.43 -6.09 16.75
C GLN A 62 -8.55 -6.72 17.58
N ARG A 63 -8.68 -6.35 18.87
CA ARG A 63 -9.79 -6.81 19.73
C ARG A 63 -11.14 -6.34 19.21
N LEU A 64 -11.22 -5.04 18.82
CA LEU A 64 -12.44 -4.46 18.28
C LEU A 64 -12.97 -5.22 17.05
N VAL A 65 -12.08 -5.74 16.20
CA VAL A 65 -12.47 -6.56 15.04
C VAL A 65 -13.22 -7.84 15.44
N HIS A 66 -12.87 -8.45 16.58
CA HIS A 66 -13.58 -9.63 17.09
C HIS A 66 -14.86 -9.28 17.82
N ASP A 67 -14.90 -8.11 18.46
CA ASP A 67 -16.03 -7.68 19.31
C ASP A 67 -17.21 -7.10 18.51
N VAL A 68 -16.94 -6.62 17.27
CA VAL A 68 -17.94 -5.93 16.43
C VAL A 68 -18.23 -6.72 15.17
N GLU A 69 -19.51 -7.04 14.98
CA GLU A 69 -19.97 -7.71 13.77
C GLU A 69 -19.99 -6.73 12.58
N ALA A 70 -19.10 -6.94 11.60
CA ALA A 70 -18.98 -6.11 10.42
C ALA A 70 -19.04 -6.94 9.12
N ASP A 71 -19.62 -6.37 8.07
CA ASP A 71 -19.60 -6.96 6.73
C ASP A 71 -18.30 -6.64 5.99
N VAL A 72 -17.70 -5.48 6.35
CA VAL A 72 -16.44 -4.98 5.78
C VAL A 72 -15.57 -4.39 6.89
N VAL A 73 -14.32 -4.79 6.92
CA VAL A 73 -13.28 -4.15 7.73
C VAL A 73 -12.35 -3.39 6.79
N LEU A 74 -12.33 -2.06 6.89
CA LEU A 74 -11.36 -1.22 6.20
C LEU A 74 -10.11 -1.09 7.09
N ASN A 75 -8.99 -1.67 6.66
CA ASN A 75 -7.72 -1.49 7.37
C ASN A 75 -6.85 -0.42 6.71
N GLY A 76 -6.85 0.77 7.30
CA GLY A 76 -6.02 1.93 6.94
C GLY A 76 -4.95 2.27 7.99
N ILE A 77 -4.59 1.32 8.86
CA ILE A 77 -3.47 1.47 9.81
C ILE A 77 -2.17 1.52 8.99
N THR A 78 -1.26 2.43 9.34
CA THR A 78 0.02 2.56 8.64
C THR A 78 1.08 1.62 9.24
N GLY A 79 1.85 0.95 8.38
CA GLY A 79 2.98 0.10 8.77
C GLY A 79 2.58 -1.32 9.19
N SER A 80 3.59 -2.14 9.52
CA SER A 80 3.43 -3.58 9.84
C SER A 80 2.59 -3.86 11.09
N VAL A 81 2.41 -2.87 11.98
CA VAL A 81 1.53 -2.99 13.16
C VAL A 81 0.07 -3.29 12.79
N GLY A 82 -0.34 -3.03 11.54
CA GLY A 82 -1.64 -3.40 11.01
C GLY A 82 -1.82 -4.89 10.73
N LEU A 83 -0.78 -5.73 10.85
CA LEU A 83 -0.84 -7.17 10.54
C LEU A 83 -1.78 -7.93 11.48
N GLY A 84 -1.72 -7.69 12.79
CA GLY A 84 -2.64 -8.31 13.75
C GLY A 84 -4.11 -8.02 13.41
N PRO A 85 -4.53 -6.76 13.26
CA PRO A 85 -5.86 -6.39 12.78
C PRO A 85 -6.25 -6.99 11.41
N THR A 86 -5.30 -7.09 10.48
CA THR A 86 -5.52 -7.76 9.17
C THR A 86 -5.90 -9.23 9.36
N LEU A 87 -5.14 -9.98 10.15
CA LEU A 87 -5.42 -11.39 10.43
C LEU A 87 -6.76 -11.57 11.16
N ALA A 88 -7.03 -10.75 12.15
CA ALA A 88 -8.32 -10.74 12.86
C ALA A 88 -9.48 -10.52 11.89
N ALA A 89 -9.38 -9.57 10.97
CA ALA A 89 -10.43 -9.33 9.96
C ALA A 89 -10.68 -10.55 9.05
N LEU A 90 -9.62 -11.27 8.67
CA LEU A 90 -9.75 -12.50 7.89
C LEU A 90 -10.45 -13.61 8.67
N GLU A 91 -10.17 -13.74 9.97
CA GLU A 91 -10.78 -14.75 10.86
C GLU A 91 -12.27 -14.54 11.06
N THR A 92 -12.76 -13.31 11.14
CA THR A 92 -14.21 -13.01 11.25
C THR A 92 -14.98 -13.39 10.00
N GLY A 93 -14.31 -13.51 8.87
CA GLY A 93 -14.95 -13.76 7.57
C GLY A 93 -15.52 -12.53 6.88
N ALA A 94 -15.36 -11.34 7.45
CA ALA A 94 -15.70 -10.08 6.79
C ALA A 94 -14.87 -9.86 5.52
N THR A 95 -15.34 -9.01 4.62
CA THR A 95 -14.52 -8.51 3.53
C THR A 95 -13.45 -7.59 4.11
N LEU A 96 -12.18 -7.86 3.82
CA LEU A 96 -11.08 -6.98 4.19
C LEU A 96 -10.82 -5.99 3.05
N ALA A 97 -11.24 -4.73 3.22
CA ALA A 97 -10.86 -3.62 2.35
C ALA A 97 -9.45 -3.16 2.80
N LEU A 98 -8.42 -3.63 2.10
CA LEU A 98 -7.03 -3.49 2.54
C LEU A 98 -6.39 -2.25 1.94
N ALA A 99 -6.14 -1.24 2.78
CA ALA A 99 -5.34 -0.06 2.46
C ALA A 99 -3.94 -0.10 3.10
N ASN A 100 -3.74 -0.96 4.09
CA ASN A 100 -2.45 -1.23 4.73
C ASN A 100 -1.70 -2.30 3.94
N LYS A 101 -0.97 -1.88 2.90
CA LYS A 101 -0.18 -2.79 2.07
C LYS A 101 0.92 -3.49 2.85
N GLU A 102 1.50 -2.82 3.84
CA GLU A 102 2.61 -3.33 4.63
C GLU A 102 2.20 -4.60 5.38
N SER A 103 0.98 -4.71 5.88
CA SER A 103 0.52 -5.92 6.57
C SER A 103 0.46 -7.14 5.65
N LEU A 104 0.05 -6.96 4.39
CA LEU A 104 0.05 -8.04 3.41
C LEU A 104 1.47 -8.41 2.97
N ILE A 105 2.32 -7.41 2.71
CA ILE A 105 3.69 -7.62 2.25
C ILE A 105 4.52 -8.30 3.34
N VAL A 106 4.45 -7.79 4.57
CA VAL A 106 5.15 -8.33 5.73
C VAL A 106 4.62 -9.72 6.10
N GLY A 107 3.30 -9.88 6.15
CA GLY A 107 2.65 -11.14 6.51
C GLY A 107 2.71 -12.22 5.43
N GLY A 108 2.84 -11.83 4.15
CA GLY A 108 3.01 -12.74 3.01
C GLY A 108 2.05 -13.94 3.04
N GLU A 109 2.61 -15.14 3.09
CA GLU A 109 1.85 -16.39 3.16
C GLU A 109 1.00 -16.52 4.42
N LEU A 110 1.37 -15.89 5.54
CA LEU A 110 0.55 -15.92 6.75
C LEU A 110 -0.79 -15.21 6.56
N VAL A 111 -0.84 -14.21 5.68
CA VAL A 111 -2.07 -13.50 5.32
C VAL A 111 -2.81 -14.23 4.19
N THR A 112 -2.12 -14.56 3.10
CA THR A 112 -2.77 -15.14 1.92
C THR A 112 -3.34 -16.54 2.17
N SER A 113 -2.70 -17.36 3.02
CA SER A 113 -3.20 -18.70 3.38
C SER A 113 -4.45 -18.65 4.26
N ARG A 114 -4.69 -17.56 5.01
CA ARG A 114 -5.90 -17.39 5.84
C ARG A 114 -7.06 -16.75 5.08
N ALA A 115 -6.76 -16.08 3.97
CA ALA A 115 -7.78 -15.40 3.19
C ALA A 115 -8.58 -16.38 2.33
N ARG A 116 -9.89 -16.26 2.33
CA ARG A 116 -10.74 -16.93 1.34
C ARG A 116 -10.66 -16.21 -0.01
N PRO A 117 -10.87 -16.91 -1.13
CA PRO A 117 -10.92 -16.27 -2.45
C PRO A 117 -11.84 -15.05 -2.46
N GLY A 118 -11.32 -13.89 -2.85
CA GLY A 118 -12.08 -12.64 -2.92
C GLY A 118 -12.37 -11.96 -1.58
N GLN A 119 -11.83 -12.46 -0.46
CA GLN A 119 -12.01 -11.84 0.85
C GLN A 119 -11.20 -10.56 1.01
N ILE A 120 -10.01 -10.48 0.42
CA ILE A 120 -9.20 -9.27 0.41
C ILE A 120 -9.55 -8.45 -0.84
N VAL A 121 -9.96 -7.21 -0.63
CA VAL A 121 -10.23 -6.23 -1.70
C VAL A 121 -9.24 -5.08 -1.55
N PRO A 122 -8.38 -4.85 -2.55
CA PRO A 122 -7.37 -3.81 -2.46
C PRO A 122 -7.99 -2.41 -2.51
N VAL A 123 -7.46 -1.52 -1.67
CA VAL A 123 -7.79 -0.09 -1.63
C VAL A 123 -6.65 0.75 -2.19
N ASP A 124 -5.42 0.22 -2.27
CA ASP A 124 -4.36 0.87 -3.04
C ASP A 124 -4.82 1.09 -4.48
N SER A 125 -4.56 2.30 -5.04
CA SER A 125 -5.14 2.73 -6.32
C SER A 125 -4.76 1.83 -7.47
N GLU A 126 -3.52 1.41 -7.55
CA GLU A 126 -2.97 0.55 -8.60
C GLU A 126 -3.58 -0.86 -8.53
N HIS A 127 -3.68 -1.42 -7.33
CA HIS A 127 -4.23 -2.77 -7.15
C HIS A 127 -5.75 -2.79 -7.32
N SER A 128 -6.44 -1.75 -6.88
CA SER A 128 -7.87 -1.55 -7.19
C SER A 128 -8.10 -1.48 -8.70
N ALA A 129 -7.22 -0.79 -9.44
CA ALA A 129 -7.28 -0.72 -10.89
C ALA A 129 -7.09 -2.09 -11.55
N ILE A 130 -6.09 -2.86 -11.09
CA ILE A 130 -5.84 -4.24 -11.55
C ILE A 130 -7.06 -5.11 -11.26
N ALA A 131 -7.59 -5.08 -10.02
CA ALA A 131 -8.77 -5.86 -9.64
C ALA A 131 -9.98 -5.54 -10.53
N GLN A 132 -10.17 -4.28 -10.93
CA GLN A 132 -11.22 -3.87 -11.86
C GLN A 132 -10.97 -4.38 -13.28
N ALA A 133 -9.73 -4.28 -13.79
CA ALA A 133 -9.35 -4.71 -15.13
C ALA A 133 -9.41 -6.24 -15.29
N LEU A 134 -9.06 -7.00 -14.25
CA LEU A 134 -9.16 -8.49 -14.22
C LEU A 134 -10.60 -9.00 -14.39
N ARG A 135 -11.61 -8.16 -14.17
CA ARG A 135 -13.01 -8.54 -14.42
C ARG A 135 -13.37 -8.67 -15.91
N ALA A 136 -12.47 -8.24 -16.80
CA ALA A 136 -12.69 -8.30 -18.25
C ALA A 136 -12.30 -9.63 -18.90
N GLY A 137 -11.68 -10.56 -18.14
CA GLY A 137 -11.28 -11.86 -18.62
C GLY A 137 -11.05 -12.85 -17.49
N GLU A 138 -10.64 -14.07 -17.83
CA GLU A 138 -10.35 -15.11 -16.87
C GLU A 138 -8.88 -15.12 -16.45
N LYS A 139 -8.57 -15.71 -15.28
CA LYS A 139 -7.21 -15.77 -14.74
C LYS A 139 -6.20 -16.40 -15.71
N GLY A 140 -6.60 -17.43 -16.46
CA GLY A 140 -5.74 -18.11 -17.44
C GLY A 140 -5.41 -17.27 -18.68
N GLU A 141 -6.18 -16.21 -18.93
CA GLU A 141 -6.02 -15.31 -20.08
C GLU A 141 -5.12 -14.11 -19.78
N VAL A 142 -4.72 -13.92 -18.51
CA VAL A 142 -3.84 -12.82 -18.12
C VAL A 142 -2.42 -13.12 -18.61
N ARG A 143 -1.90 -12.29 -19.50
CA ARG A 143 -0.51 -12.34 -19.96
C ARG A 143 0.44 -11.70 -18.95
N ARG A 144 0.15 -10.46 -18.53
CA ARG A 144 0.91 -9.72 -17.52
C ARG A 144 0.10 -8.60 -16.87
N LEU A 145 0.58 -8.16 -15.72
CA LEU A 145 0.11 -6.92 -15.07
C LEU A 145 1.07 -5.78 -15.42
N VAL A 146 0.54 -4.59 -15.62
CA VAL A 146 1.32 -3.37 -15.84
C VAL A 146 0.93 -2.35 -14.77
N VAL A 147 1.79 -2.20 -13.77
CA VAL A 147 1.61 -1.28 -12.65
C VAL A 147 2.16 0.08 -13.06
N THR A 148 1.36 1.15 -12.92
CA THR A 148 1.82 2.49 -13.25
C THR A 148 2.48 3.16 -12.03
N ALA A 149 3.44 4.03 -12.26
CA ALA A 149 4.07 4.90 -11.28
C ALA A 149 4.02 6.35 -11.74
N SER A 150 3.85 7.32 -10.84
CA SER A 150 4.01 8.74 -11.20
C SER A 150 5.44 9.09 -11.60
N GLY A 151 6.42 8.27 -11.17
CA GLY A 151 7.84 8.54 -11.30
C GLY A 151 8.40 9.41 -10.16
N GLY A 152 7.54 9.87 -9.25
CA GLY A 152 7.92 10.70 -8.12
C GLY A 152 8.47 12.09 -8.53
N PRO A 153 9.04 12.85 -7.58
CA PRO A 153 9.57 14.20 -7.84
C PRO A 153 10.88 14.21 -8.64
N PHE A 154 11.53 13.05 -8.80
CA PHE A 154 12.87 12.97 -9.39
C PHE A 154 12.92 12.26 -10.75
N ARG A 155 11.76 12.08 -11.37
CA ARG A 155 11.68 11.50 -12.72
C ARG A 155 12.62 12.22 -13.69
N GLY A 156 13.42 11.45 -14.44
CA GLY A 156 14.38 11.93 -15.42
C GLY A 156 15.71 12.41 -14.86
N ARG A 157 15.95 12.34 -13.54
CA ARG A 157 17.26 12.59 -12.93
C ARG A 157 18.11 11.34 -12.94
N SER A 158 19.37 11.49 -13.30
CA SER A 158 20.38 10.44 -13.18
C SER A 158 20.72 10.16 -11.71
N ARG A 159 21.31 8.99 -11.43
CA ARG A 159 21.77 8.64 -10.07
C ARG A 159 22.73 9.69 -9.48
N ALA A 160 23.61 10.29 -10.30
CA ALA A 160 24.54 11.32 -9.85
C ALA A 160 23.82 12.59 -9.37
N GLU A 161 22.75 13.00 -10.06
CA GLU A 161 21.95 14.18 -9.68
C GLU A 161 21.10 13.93 -8.43
N LEU A 162 20.88 12.66 -8.05
CA LEU A 162 20.15 12.27 -6.84
C LEU A 162 21.00 12.34 -5.57
N ALA A 163 22.35 12.41 -5.68
CA ALA A 163 23.25 12.37 -4.52
C ALA A 163 23.04 13.53 -3.54
N GLY A 164 22.65 14.71 -4.04
CA GLY A 164 22.43 15.92 -3.22
C GLY A 164 20.99 16.22 -2.86
N VAL A 165 20.06 15.28 -3.11
CA VAL A 165 18.64 15.48 -2.84
C VAL A 165 18.36 15.62 -1.35
N THR A 166 17.55 16.62 -1.01
CA THR A 166 17.17 16.96 0.37
C THR A 166 15.81 16.32 0.76
N PRO A 167 15.54 16.16 2.06
CA PRO A 167 14.24 15.70 2.54
C PRO A 167 13.06 16.54 2.02
N ARG A 168 13.24 17.86 1.92
CA ARG A 168 12.20 18.76 1.41
C ARG A 168 11.86 18.48 -0.06
N GLU A 169 12.87 18.23 -0.90
CA GLU A 169 12.66 17.89 -2.31
C GLU A 169 12.00 16.53 -2.48
N ALA A 170 12.36 15.54 -1.64
CA ALA A 170 11.74 14.21 -1.66
C ALA A 170 10.25 14.23 -1.29
N LEU A 171 9.81 15.24 -0.51
CA LEU A 171 8.40 15.41 -0.14
C LEU A 171 7.58 16.19 -1.18
N ALA A 172 8.20 16.73 -2.23
CA ALA A 172 7.52 17.52 -3.27
C ALA A 172 6.88 16.62 -4.34
N HIS A 173 5.96 15.71 -3.92
CA HIS A 173 5.28 14.82 -4.87
C HIS A 173 4.37 15.63 -5.82
N PRO A 174 4.44 15.39 -7.17
CA PRO A 174 3.75 16.23 -8.13
C PRO A 174 2.22 16.08 -8.16
N THR A 175 1.68 14.94 -7.68
CA THR A 175 0.27 14.58 -7.88
C THR A 175 -0.46 14.28 -6.58
N TRP A 176 0.17 13.52 -5.65
CA TRP A 176 -0.46 13.00 -4.45
C TRP A 176 -0.01 13.73 -3.20
N ASN A 177 -0.96 13.98 -2.28
CA ASN A 177 -0.67 14.45 -0.92
C ASN A 177 -0.72 13.24 0.03
N MET A 178 0.44 12.76 0.44
CA MET A 178 0.60 11.53 1.21
C MET A 178 1.44 11.76 2.47
N GLY A 179 1.46 10.79 3.38
CA GLY A 179 2.34 10.82 4.55
C GLY A 179 3.83 10.79 4.16
N ILE A 180 4.71 11.23 5.07
CA ILE A 180 6.16 11.41 4.85
C ILE A 180 6.80 10.12 4.31
N VAL A 181 6.51 8.95 4.91
CA VAL A 181 7.10 7.67 4.51
C VAL A 181 6.69 7.29 3.09
N VAL A 182 5.39 7.33 2.78
CA VAL A 182 4.86 6.97 1.45
C VAL A 182 5.37 7.92 0.38
N THR A 183 5.45 9.23 0.68
CA THR A 183 5.98 10.23 -0.26
C THR A 183 7.46 9.98 -0.57
N THR A 184 8.26 9.69 0.45
CA THR A 184 9.69 9.37 0.27
C THR A 184 9.87 8.03 -0.45
N ASN A 185 9.03 7.04 -0.15
CA ASN A 185 9.00 5.76 -0.86
C ASN A 185 8.61 5.92 -2.34
N SER A 186 7.74 6.87 -2.66
CA SER A 186 7.44 7.24 -4.05
C SER A 186 8.67 7.86 -4.74
N ALA A 187 9.39 8.75 -4.04
CA ALA A 187 10.60 9.39 -4.56
C ALA A 187 11.74 8.40 -4.87
N THR A 188 11.88 7.33 -4.06
CA THR A 188 12.88 6.27 -4.24
C THR A 188 12.41 5.11 -5.12
N LEU A 189 11.14 5.08 -5.53
CA LEU A 189 10.41 3.95 -6.11
C LEU A 189 10.35 2.69 -5.20
N VAL A 190 10.69 2.78 -3.92
CA VAL A 190 10.45 1.71 -2.94
C VAL A 190 8.95 1.43 -2.84
N ASN A 191 8.09 2.47 -2.86
CA ASN A 191 6.63 2.28 -2.86
C ASN A 191 6.20 1.38 -4.02
N LYS A 192 6.74 1.60 -5.22
CA LYS A 192 6.42 0.80 -6.40
C LYS A 192 6.96 -0.63 -6.28
N GLY A 193 8.12 -0.79 -5.63
CA GLY A 193 8.65 -2.12 -5.28
C GLY A 193 7.71 -2.88 -4.32
N LEU A 194 7.22 -2.23 -3.27
CA LEU A 194 6.22 -2.79 -2.35
C LEU A 194 4.95 -3.18 -3.10
N GLU A 195 4.48 -2.34 -3.98
CA GLU A 195 3.27 -2.61 -4.78
C GLU A 195 3.44 -3.78 -5.77
N VAL A 196 4.62 -4.03 -6.30
CA VAL A 196 4.90 -5.23 -7.11
C VAL A 196 4.80 -6.50 -6.27
N ILE A 197 5.29 -6.47 -5.01
CA ILE A 197 5.13 -7.59 -4.07
C ILE A 197 3.64 -7.77 -3.74
N GLU A 198 2.92 -6.71 -3.44
CA GLU A 198 1.49 -6.75 -3.15
C GLU A 198 0.68 -7.31 -4.34
N ALA A 199 0.98 -6.88 -5.58
CA ALA A 199 0.32 -7.40 -6.78
C ALA A 199 0.51 -8.91 -6.94
N HIS A 200 1.73 -9.41 -6.69
CA HIS A 200 1.99 -10.85 -6.66
C HIS A 200 1.13 -11.58 -5.64
N LEU A 201 1.10 -11.09 -4.41
CA LEU A 201 0.36 -11.70 -3.29
C LEU A 201 -1.17 -11.68 -3.51
N LEU A 202 -1.70 -10.57 -4.05
CA LEU A 202 -3.15 -10.42 -4.28
C LEU A 202 -3.64 -11.25 -5.48
N PHE A 203 -2.89 -11.25 -6.57
CA PHE A 203 -3.40 -11.77 -7.85
C PHE A 203 -2.74 -13.10 -8.27
N GLY A 204 -1.66 -13.52 -7.58
CA GLY A 204 -0.94 -14.77 -7.87
C GLY A 204 -0.24 -14.75 -9.24
N VAL A 205 0.10 -13.55 -9.75
CA VAL A 205 0.86 -13.39 -11.00
C VAL A 205 2.36 -13.40 -10.68
N PRO A 206 3.18 -14.20 -11.37
CA PRO A 206 4.63 -14.25 -11.14
C PRO A 206 5.32 -12.92 -11.39
N TYR A 207 6.41 -12.64 -10.66
CA TYR A 207 7.16 -11.36 -10.71
C TYR A 207 7.70 -10.99 -12.09
N ASP A 208 7.99 -11.97 -12.94
CA ASP A 208 8.43 -11.80 -14.33
C ASP A 208 7.30 -11.40 -15.28
N ARG A 209 6.05 -11.49 -14.82
CA ARG A 209 4.85 -11.02 -15.52
C ARG A 209 4.20 -9.80 -14.84
N ILE A 210 4.94 -9.08 -14.00
CA ILE A 210 4.52 -7.81 -13.39
C ILE A 210 5.51 -6.75 -13.84
N ASP A 211 5.09 -5.92 -14.79
CA ASP A 211 5.87 -4.80 -15.31
C ASP A 211 5.49 -3.50 -14.61
N VAL A 212 6.42 -2.56 -14.61
CA VAL A 212 6.21 -1.20 -14.10
C VAL A 212 6.50 -0.20 -15.21
N VAL A 213 5.61 0.78 -15.36
CA VAL A 213 5.78 1.90 -16.29
C VAL A 213 5.54 3.22 -15.57
N VAL A 214 6.28 4.24 -15.95
CA VAL A 214 6.09 5.60 -15.45
C VAL A 214 4.98 6.28 -16.25
N HIS A 215 3.95 6.77 -15.57
CA HIS A 215 2.83 7.52 -16.10
C HIS A 215 2.62 8.80 -15.28
N PRO A 216 3.28 9.90 -15.64
CA PRO A 216 3.36 11.11 -14.80
C PRO A 216 2.01 11.75 -14.49
N GLN A 217 1.05 11.63 -15.41
CA GLN A 217 -0.28 12.21 -15.24
C GLN A 217 -1.13 11.48 -14.19
N SER A 218 -0.75 10.24 -13.81
CA SER A 218 -1.46 9.40 -12.85
C SER A 218 -2.96 9.27 -13.12
N ILE A 219 -3.36 9.28 -14.39
CA ILE A 219 -4.75 9.10 -14.84
C ILE A 219 -5.06 7.62 -15.05
N VAL A 220 -4.14 6.88 -15.68
CA VAL A 220 -4.20 5.41 -15.76
C VAL A 220 -3.53 4.86 -14.51
N HIS A 221 -4.31 4.18 -13.65
CA HIS A 221 -3.80 3.71 -12.37
C HIS A 221 -3.12 2.35 -12.45
N SER A 222 -3.53 1.48 -13.35
CA SER A 222 -2.83 0.25 -13.77
C SER A 222 -3.57 -0.41 -14.93
N MET A 223 -2.93 -1.45 -15.50
CA MET A 223 -3.46 -2.17 -16.68
C MET A 223 -3.25 -3.66 -16.53
N VAL A 224 -4.09 -4.44 -17.22
CA VAL A 224 -3.92 -5.89 -17.42
C VAL A 224 -3.83 -6.15 -18.92
N GLU A 225 -2.77 -6.80 -19.36
CA GLU A 225 -2.60 -7.27 -20.71
C GLU A 225 -3.01 -8.73 -20.79
N PHE A 226 -3.86 -9.07 -21.76
CA PHE A 226 -4.38 -10.41 -22.00
C PHE A 226 -3.62 -11.12 -23.13
N VAL A 227 -3.80 -12.45 -23.23
CA VAL A 227 -3.08 -13.30 -24.19
C VAL A 227 -3.40 -13.00 -25.65
N ASP A 228 -4.53 -12.37 -25.93
CA ASP A 228 -4.93 -11.91 -27.27
C ASP A 228 -4.25 -10.57 -27.67
N GLY A 229 -3.46 -9.97 -26.75
CA GLY A 229 -2.80 -8.67 -26.95
C GLY A 229 -3.64 -7.47 -26.55
N SER A 230 -4.89 -7.66 -26.11
CA SER A 230 -5.68 -6.54 -25.59
C SER A 230 -5.16 -6.09 -24.22
N THR A 231 -5.29 -4.79 -23.95
CA THR A 231 -4.93 -4.18 -22.66
C THR A 231 -6.13 -3.46 -22.09
N ILE A 232 -6.54 -3.87 -20.87
CA ILE A 232 -7.63 -3.22 -20.14
C ILE A 232 -7.03 -2.35 -19.03
N ALA A 233 -7.43 -1.09 -19.00
CA ALA A 233 -6.94 -0.08 -18.06
C ALA A 233 -8.07 0.52 -17.24
N GLN A 234 -7.83 0.81 -15.98
CA GLN A 234 -8.70 1.69 -15.21
C GLN A 234 -8.10 3.10 -15.23
N ALA A 235 -8.91 4.07 -15.66
CA ALA A 235 -8.52 5.48 -15.74
C ALA A 235 -9.53 6.36 -14.98
N SER A 236 -9.00 7.28 -14.19
CA SER A 236 -9.75 8.32 -13.47
C SER A 236 -8.81 9.43 -13.00
N PRO A 237 -9.30 10.63 -12.70
CA PRO A 237 -8.51 11.59 -11.94
C PRO A 237 -8.04 10.96 -10.60
N PRO A 238 -6.86 11.36 -10.09
CA PRO A 238 -6.32 10.84 -8.82
C PRO A 238 -7.24 11.19 -7.64
N ASP A 239 -7.96 10.20 -7.12
CA ASP A 239 -8.88 10.36 -5.99
C ASP A 239 -9.04 9.02 -5.24
N MET A 240 -8.50 8.94 -4.02
CA MET A 240 -8.56 7.72 -3.21
C MET A 240 -9.98 7.32 -2.78
N ARG A 241 -10.96 8.23 -2.83
CA ARG A 241 -12.35 7.89 -2.54
C ARG A 241 -12.89 6.84 -3.51
N LEU A 242 -12.39 6.80 -4.74
CA LEU A 242 -12.83 5.83 -5.76
C LEU A 242 -12.42 4.39 -5.37
N PRO A 243 -11.14 4.03 -5.14
CA PRO A 243 -10.77 2.70 -4.67
C PRO A 243 -11.30 2.39 -3.27
N ILE A 244 -11.37 3.37 -2.37
CA ILE A 244 -11.99 3.20 -1.04
C ILE A 244 -13.44 2.75 -1.19
N SER A 245 -14.26 3.49 -1.95
CA SER A 245 -15.67 3.15 -2.13
C SER A 245 -15.88 1.77 -2.75
N LEU A 246 -14.99 1.39 -3.66
CA LEU A 246 -15.00 0.08 -4.27
C LEU A 246 -14.64 -1.02 -3.26
N GLY A 247 -13.66 -0.77 -2.38
CA GLY A 247 -13.32 -1.66 -1.26
C GLY A 247 -14.49 -1.85 -0.30
N LEU A 248 -15.23 -0.79 -0.01
CA LEU A 248 -16.39 -0.84 0.89
C LEU A 248 -17.58 -1.60 0.30
N ASP A 249 -17.75 -1.62 -1.02
CA ASP A 249 -18.94 -2.23 -1.65
C ASP A 249 -18.61 -3.20 -2.81
N TRP A 250 -17.41 -3.76 -2.82
CA TRP A 250 -17.01 -4.71 -3.85
C TRP A 250 -18.06 -5.82 -4.07
N PRO A 251 -18.38 -6.18 -5.33
CA PRO A 251 -17.84 -5.63 -6.60
C PRO A 251 -18.65 -4.47 -7.18
N ARG A 252 -19.58 -3.88 -6.42
CA ARG A 252 -20.50 -2.83 -6.87
C ARG A 252 -19.83 -1.45 -6.83
N ARG A 253 -20.26 -0.57 -7.75
CA ARG A 253 -19.79 0.82 -7.76
C ARG A 253 -20.72 1.72 -6.97
N VAL A 254 -20.16 2.71 -6.28
CA VAL A 254 -20.90 3.76 -5.58
C VAL A 254 -20.98 4.98 -6.49
N ALA A 255 -22.18 5.46 -6.76
CA ALA A 255 -22.40 6.59 -7.65
C ALA A 255 -21.88 7.92 -7.05
N GLY A 256 -21.36 8.80 -7.89
CA GLY A 256 -21.01 10.17 -7.51
C GLY A 256 -19.78 10.31 -6.60
N VAL A 257 -18.97 9.28 -6.45
CA VAL A 257 -17.79 9.31 -5.57
C VAL A 257 -16.64 10.11 -6.18
N GLY A 258 -16.31 9.84 -7.44
CA GLY A 258 -15.20 10.49 -8.16
C GLY A 258 -15.69 11.43 -9.25
N THR A 259 -14.83 12.35 -9.64
CA THR A 259 -15.08 13.20 -10.82
C THR A 259 -14.76 12.41 -12.09
N PRO A 260 -15.66 12.36 -13.10
CA PRO A 260 -15.36 11.68 -14.35
C PRO A 260 -14.30 12.45 -15.17
N LEU A 261 -13.58 11.72 -16.04
CA LEU A 261 -12.72 12.33 -17.04
C LEU A 261 -13.55 13.10 -18.07
N ASP A 262 -13.05 14.24 -18.49
CA ASP A 262 -13.67 15.09 -19.51
C ASP A 262 -12.99 14.85 -20.87
N PHE A 263 -13.53 13.93 -21.65
CA PHE A 263 -13.04 13.62 -23.00
C PHE A 263 -13.45 14.64 -24.07
N THR A 264 -14.15 15.71 -23.69
CA THR A 264 -14.42 16.84 -24.61
C THR A 264 -13.22 17.77 -24.72
N LYS A 265 -12.24 17.65 -23.84
CA LYS A 265 -10.99 18.40 -23.86
C LYS A 265 -9.85 17.56 -24.43
N ALA A 266 -8.95 18.20 -25.17
CA ALA A 266 -7.73 17.56 -25.63
C ALA A 266 -6.87 17.12 -24.41
N GLY A 267 -6.35 15.91 -24.45
CA GLY A 267 -5.47 15.35 -23.41
C GLY A 267 -4.41 14.47 -24.03
N GLN A 268 -3.29 14.32 -23.34
CA GLN A 268 -2.22 13.40 -23.71
C GLN A 268 -1.80 12.59 -22.49
N TRP A 269 -1.69 11.28 -22.66
CA TRP A 269 -1.17 10.36 -21.66
C TRP A 269 0.15 9.77 -22.16
N THR A 270 1.17 9.83 -21.33
CA THR A 270 2.51 9.35 -21.66
C THR A 270 2.90 8.19 -20.76
N PHE A 271 3.64 7.25 -21.32
CA PHE A 271 4.20 6.10 -20.61
C PHE A 271 5.68 6.02 -20.94
N GLU A 272 6.53 5.87 -19.91
CA GLU A 272 7.97 5.83 -20.02
C GLU A 272 8.50 4.58 -19.29
N PRO A 273 9.62 3.98 -19.72
CA PRO A 273 10.26 2.92 -18.94
C PRO A 273 10.79 3.47 -17.62
N VAL A 274 10.92 2.60 -16.62
CA VAL A 274 11.63 2.93 -15.37
C VAL A 274 13.12 2.96 -15.65
N ASP A 275 13.80 3.98 -15.14
CA ASP A 275 15.27 4.03 -15.09
C ASP A 275 15.75 3.22 -13.87
N GLU A 276 16.10 1.95 -14.09
CA GLU A 276 16.51 1.03 -13.01
C GLU A 276 17.93 1.33 -12.48
N ASP A 277 18.79 2.04 -13.24
CA ASP A 277 20.10 2.48 -12.77
C ASP A 277 19.97 3.62 -11.76
N ALA A 278 19.08 4.57 -12.03
CA ALA A 278 18.79 5.66 -11.10
C ALA A 278 17.97 5.19 -9.89
N PHE A 279 17.05 4.22 -10.09
CA PHE A 279 16.09 3.75 -9.09
C PHE A 279 16.11 2.22 -8.93
N PRO A 280 17.13 1.64 -8.26
CA PRO A 280 17.31 0.19 -8.14
C PRO A 280 16.31 -0.50 -7.20
N ALA A 281 15.48 0.25 -6.50
CA ALA A 281 14.52 -0.28 -5.51
C ALA A 281 13.56 -1.32 -6.11
N LEU A 282 13.17 -1.16 -7.39
CA LEU A 282 12.25 -2.08 -8.05
C LEU A 282 12.87 -3.46 -8.26
N ALA A 283 14.09 -3.52 -8.76
CA ALA A 283 14.83 -4.78 -8.94
C ALA A 283 15.08 -5.48 -7.60
N LEU A 284 15.46 -4.71 -6.56
CA LEU A 284 15.63 -5.19 -5.19
C LEU A 284 14.33 -5.79 -4.63
N ALA A 285 13.19 -5.10 -4.77
CA ALA A 285 11.89 -5.58 -4.32
C ALA A 285 11.46 -6.88 -5.02
N LYS A 286 11.68 -7.00 -6.34
CA LYS A 286 11.42 -8.24 -7.07
C LYS A 286 12.29 -9.40 -6.58
N ARG A 287 13.56 -9.14 -6.24
CA ARG A 287 14.48 -10.12 -5.63
C ARG A 287 13.97 -10.59 -4.27
N VAL A 288 13.62 -9.65 -3.41
CA VAL A 288 13.04 -9.87 -2.07
C VAL A 288 11.74 -10.66 -2.13
N GLY A 289 10.84 -10.26 -3.02
CA GLY A 289 9.56 -10.95 -3.19
C GLY A 289 9.72 -12.39 -3.68
N ARG A 290 10.67 -12.66 -4.58
CA ARG A 290 10.97 -14.05 -5.01
C ARG A 290 11.59 -14.89 -3.89
N ALA A 291 12.39 -14.30 -3.02
CA ALA A 291 12.93 -14.97 -1.84
C ALA A 291 11.82 -15.37 -0.85
N GLY A 292 10.78 -14.53 -0.71
CA GLY A 292 9.64 -14.81 0.16
C GLY A 292 9.99 -14.87 1.64
N GLY A 293 9.24 -15.65 2.42
CA GLY A 293 9.47 -15.81 3.86
C GLY A 293 9.49 -14.47 4.60
N THR A 294 10.55 -14.23 5.36
CA THR A 294 10.75 -12.99 6.13
C THR A 294 11.44 -11.87 5.34
N PHE A 295 11.93 -12.12 4.12
CA PHE A 295 12.63 -11.10 3.33
C PHE A 295 11.80 -9.84 3.04
N PRO A 296 10.49 -9.90 2.71
CA PRO A 296 9.67 -8.69 2.53
C PRO A 296 9.51 -7.87 3.81
N ALA A 297 9.46 -8.52 4.98
CA ALA A 297 9.41 -7.86 6.27
C ALA A 297 10.72 -7.12 6.58
N VAL A 298 11.85 -7.75 6.30
CA VAL A 298 13.19 -7.16 6.43
C VAL A 298 13.34 -5.95 5.52
N PHE A 299 12.95 -6.07 4.26
CA PHE A 299 12.96 -4.97 3.30
C PHE A 299 12.15 -3.78 3.81
N ASN A 300 10.92 -4.01 4.28
CA ASN A 300 10.05 -2.96 4.79
C ASN A 300 10.61 -2.30 6.05
N ALA A 301 11.07 -3.09 7.02
CA ALA A 301 11.62 -2.58 8.29
C ALA A 301 12.92 -1.76 8.07
N ALA A 302 13.82 -2.24 7.20
CA ALA A 302 15.02 -1.50 6.83
C ALA A 302 14.69 -0.19 6.11
N ASN A 303 13.69 -0.19 5.22
CA ASN A 303 13.21 1.00 4.55
C ASN A 303 12.69 2.05 5.54
N GLU A 304 11.85 1.68 6.50
CA GLU A 304 11.33 2.60 7.50
C GLU A 304 12.45 3.28 8.30
N GLN A 305 13.48 2.54 8.72
CA GLN A 305 14.64 3.10 9.42
C GLN A 305 15.47 4.03 8.52
N ALA A 306 15.72 3.63 7.28
CA ALA A 306 16.48 4.43 6.33
C ALA A 306 15.76 5.75 5.98
N VAL A 307 14.44 5.71 5.78
CA VAL A 307 13.61 6.90 5.55
C VAL A 307 13.64 7.83 6.78
N ALA A 308 13.49 7.28 7.98
CA ALA A 308 13.57 8.07 9.21
C ALA A 308 14.95 8.73 9.39
N ALA A 309 16.04 8.02 9.07
CA ALA A 309 17.40 8.54 9.11
C ALA A 309 17.63 9.64 8.07
N PHE A 310 17.07 9.50 6.87
CA PHE A 310 17.13 10.52 5.81
C PHE A 310 16.45 11.81 6.26
N HIS A 311 15.24 11.73 6.80
CA HIS A 311 14.53 12.91 7.31
C HIS A 311 15.19 13.54 8.55
N ALA A 312 15.93 12.77 9.32
CA ALA A 312 16.75 13.27 10.43
C ALA A 312 18.12 13.84 9.98
N GLY A 313 18.43 13.86 8.69
CA GLY A 313 19.70 14.36 8.14
C GLY A 313 20.90 13.46 8.43
N ARG A 314 20.70 12.21 8.86
CA ARG A 314 21.73 11.22 9.17
C ARG A 314 22.13 10.35 7.97
N LEU A 315 21.34 10.40 6.89
CA LEU A 315 21.53 9.59 5.70
C LEU A 315 21.23 10.42 4.46
N GLY A 316 21.99 10.25 3.38
CA GLY A 316 21.68 10.85 2.07
C GLY A 316 20.62 10.04 1.32
N PHE A 317 19.98 10.65 0.32
CA PHE A 317 18.88 10.04 -0.44
C PHE A 317 19.24 8.67 -1.04
N LEU A 318 20.38 8.56 -1.72
CA LEU A 318 20.87 7.29 -2.29
C LEU A 318 21.13 6.24 -1.20
N GLY A 319 21.52 6.68 -0.01
CA GLY A 319 21.76 5.82 1.14
C GLY A 319 20.52 5.04 1.59
N ILE A 320 19.31 5.49 1.25
CA ILE A 320 18.07 4.79 1.62
C ILE A 320 18.08 3.38 1.01
N VAL A 321 18.12 3.27 -0.31
CA VAL A 321 18.06 1.97 -1.01
C VAL A 321 19.31 1.14 -0.75
N ASP A 322 20.49 1.79 -0.71
CA ASP A 322 21.75 1.10 -0.38
C ASP A 322 21.74 0.48 1.04
N THR A 323 21.06 1.12 2.01
CA THR A 323 20.91 0.56 3.37
C THR A 323 19.98 -0.65 3.34
N ILE A 324 18.84 -0.54 2.66
CA ILE A 324 17.91 -1.66 2.51
C ILE A 324 18.60 -2.87 1.89
N GLU A 325 19.33 -2.66 0.79
CA GLU A 325 20.04 -3.74 0.09
C GLU A 325 21.05 -4.44 1.00
N ARG A 326 21.88 -3.69 1.74
CA ARG A 326 22.84 -4.26 2.67
C ARG A 326 22.21 -5.07 3.79
N VAL A 327 21.09 -4.62 4.34
CA VAL A 327 20.36 -5.36 5.39
C VAL A 327 19.76 -6.63 4.81
N VAL A 328 19.15 -6.56 3.62
CA VAL A 328 18.58 -7.73 2.93
C VAL A 328 19.67 -8.77 2.61
N ASP A 329 20.86 -8.33 2.17
CA ASP A 329 21.97 -9.24 1.83
C ASP A 329 22.58 -9.96 3.03
N GLN A 330 22.41 -9.42 4.24
CA GLN A 330 22.89 -10.01 5.51
C GLN A 330 21.81 -10.86 6.21
N HIS A 331 20.58 -10.88 5.66
CA HIS A 331 19.50 -11.59 6.31
C HIS A 331 19.57 -13.11 6.06
N GLU A 332 19.53 -13.85 7.17
CA GLU A 332 19.39 -15.29 7.18
C GLU A 332 17.92 -15.63 7.60
N PRO A 333 17.12 -16.20 6.68
CA PRO A 333 15.72 -16.48 7.00
C PRO A 333 15.61 -17.63 8.02
N PRO A 334 14.63 -17.58 8.93
CA PRO A 334 14.35 -18.68 9.84
C PRO A 334 13.77 -19.88 9.11
N ASP A 335 13.90 -21.07 9.71
CA ASP A 335 13.36 -22.33 9.17
C ASP A 335 11.82 -22.36 9.11
N THR A 336 11.16 -21.58 9.97
CA THR A 336 9.70 -21.50 10.06
C THR A 336 9.21 -20.07 9.92
N LEU A 337 8.08 -19.90 9.24
CA LEU A 337 7.41 -18.62 9.11
C LEU A 337 6.17 -18.59 10.01
N ASP A 338 6.24 -17.81 11.08
CA ASP A 338 5.14 -17.51 11.98
C ASP A 338 5.21 -16.04 12.46
N LEU A 339 4.25 -15.60 13.27
CA LEU A 339 4.21 -14.21 13.75
C LEU A 339 5.39 -13.86 14.66
N HIS A 340 5.94 -14.83 15.38
CA HIS A 340 7.09 -14.63 16.26
C HIS A 340 8.36 -14.41 15.44
N THR A 341 8.67 -15.34 14.54
CA THR A 341 9.86 -15.26 13.67
C THR A 341 9.80 -14.03 12.75
N LEU A 342 8.59 -13.62 12.33
CA LEU A 342 8.39 -12.41 11.57
C LEU A 342 8.73 -11.16 12.38
N ALA A 343 8.23 -11.06 13.61
CA ALA A 343 8.52 -9.94 14.51
C ALA A 343 10.02 -9.87 14.88
N GLU A 344 10.68 -11.02 15.04
CA GLU A 344 12.13 -11.09 15.26
C GLU A 344 12.90 -10.59 14.03
N ALA A 345 12.50 -10.98 12.82
CA ALA A 345 13.12 -10.52 11.59
C ALA A 345 12.97 -9.00 11.39
N GLU A 346 11.79 -8.43 11.68
CA GLU A 346 11.60 -6.97 11.63
C GLU A 346 12.49 -6.24 12.66
N ARG A 347 12.56 -6.73 13.90
CA ARG A 347 13.41 -6.14 14.92
C ARG A 347 14.88 -6.19 14.51
N TRP A 348 15.35 -7.38 14.09
CA TRP A 348 16.70 -7.58 13.59
C TRP A 348 17.03 -6.62 12.44
N ALA A 349 16.12 -6.47 11.48
CA ALA A 349 16.31 -5.57 10.34
C ALA A 349 16.43 -4.10 10.76
N ARG A 350 15.65 -3.65 11.75
CA ARG A 350 15.75 -2.29 12.27
C ARG A 350 17.09 -2.04 12.95
N GLU A 351 17.53 -2.95 13.80
CA GLU A 351 18.82 -2.87 14.50
C GLU A 351 20.01 -2.84 13.51
N HIS A 352 19.95 -3.70 12.47
CA HIS A 352 20.99 -3.76 11.44
C HIS A 352 20.98 -2.53 10.54
N ALA A 353 19.80 -2.02 10.17
CA ALA A 353 19.70 -0.77 9.43
C ALA A 353 20.32 0.41 10.20
N ASP A 354 20.03 0.52 11.50
CA ASP A 354 20.62 1.56 12.35
C ASP A 354 22.15 1.42 12.44
N ALA A 355 22.67 0.20 12.53
CA ALA A 355 24.12 -0.07 12.53
C ALA A 355 24.77 0.32 11.18
N VAL A 356 24.14 -0.03 10.05
CA VAL A 356 24.60 0.35 8.70
C VAL A 356 24.63 1.86 8.53
N ILE A 357 23.59 2.57 9.01
CA ILE A 357 23.49 4.03 8.94
C ILE A 357 24.56 4.68 9.80
N ALA A 358 24.77 4.20 11.04
CA ALA A 358 25.80 4.74 11.93
C ALA A 358 27.22 4.60 11.34
N ALA A 359 27.52 3.47 10.69
CA ALA A 359 28.82 3.24 10.07
C ALA A 359 29.11 4.14 8.85
N ARG A 360 28.08 4.74 8.23
CA ARG A 360 28.21 5.71 7.11
C ARG A 360 28.38 7.16 7.57
N SER A 361 28.01 7.45 8.83
CA SER A 361 28.07 8.81 9.39
C SER A 361 29.47 9.19 9.93
N VAL A 362 30.42 8.30 9.84
CA VAL A 362 31.87 8.46 10.16
C VAL A 362 32.68 8.57 8.87
#